data_f8400358db3049193f5ed3a86aa2aca2
#
_entry.id   f8400358db3049193f5ed3a86aa2aca2
#
_cell.length_a   1.000
_cell.length_b   1.000
_cell.length_c   1.000
_cell.angle_alpha   90.00
_cell.angle_beta   90.00
_cell.angle_gamma   90.00
#
_symmetry.space_group_name_H-M   'P 1'
#
loop_
_entity.id
_entity.type
_entity.pdbx_description
1 polymer ?
#
loop_
_entity_poly.entity_id
_entity_poly.type
_entity_poly.pdbx_seq_one_letter_code
_entity_poly.pdbx_strand_id
1 'polypeptide(L)'
;MKILRWVPLVFIISAAFAQQAPWGQPDIPVSGHDRVYAADQTSNTVSVIDPSTNKLLGVIKLGDPIPGSLAPIYKGQLLVHGLGYSPDSKTLSVVSVGSNSVTLIETSTNQVKGTFYVGRSPHEAFFTKDGTELWVTVRGEDYISVIDPKEMKEIRRIQVANGPGMTMFGPDGRYGFICSSFIPELAVIDVASHQIIKRLTQASPFCPNIAVSPENDEVWITLKDAGKVQVFSAKPPFEQKSLIETGPITNHVNFVNNRNGKFAYVTVGGLNVVKVFRRGTTPELSATIPVGSLPHGLWPSGDGSRVYVALENDEMAAAIDTLTNKVIANVPIGQTTQALVYVPNAVPNGSGTDNLGPLGESANVVRLHLVAAGTALPDAEASAAVNSLGLLDLIQIAAKGLAPKAVYRVYLSDSDRPPFGNLEPLALLKTNLDGAGITQSVGPLKALAGNAGAAAGSSSRRFLIITDVNDPSLVVLRQANLRAHNSASFTDCTTQRFSSEQHRCDRSDYRCNRNQPPYRRSFVRSSPFDPIRPPNTGTSPASCQGLRPAPGNSTSSM
;
A
#
# COMPACT_ATOMS: atom_id res chain seq x y z
N MET A 1 -8.89 -71.02 9.94
CA MET A 1 -8.20 -70.09 9.06
C MET A 1 -9.03 -68.84 8.92
N LYS A 2 -8.67 -67.73 9.62
CA LYS A 2 -9.36 -66.43 9.51
C LYS A 2 -8.55 -65.60 8.54
N ILE A 3 -9.13 -65.29 7.39
CA ILE A 3 -8.53 -64.41 6.37
C ILE A 3 -8.72 -62.99 6.81
N LEU A 4 -7.60 -62.31 7.18
CA LEU A 4 -7.54 -60.90 7.52
C LEU A 4 -7.52 -60.09 6.21
N ARG A 5 -8.63 -59.46 5.87
CA ARG A 5 -8.69 -58.53 4.73
C ARG A 5 -8.01 -57.24 5.11
N TRP A 6 -6.87 -56.94 4.51
CA TRP A 6 -6.25 -55.62 4.51
C TRP A 6 -7.07 -54.68 3.64
N VAL A 7 -7.65 -53.61 4.22
CA VAL A 7 -8.21 -52.48 3.51
C VAL A 7 -7.09 -51.44 3.41
N PRO A 8 -6.63 -51.08 2.21
CA PRO A 8 -5.65 -49.98 2.09
C PRO A 8 -6.35 -48.66 2.47
N LEU A 9 -5.83 -48.03 3.50
CA LEU A 9 -6.22 -46.65 3.86
C LEU A 9 -5.60 -45.73 2.82
N VAL A 10 -6.39 -45.30 1.83
CA VAL A 10 -5.98 -44.28 0.88
C VAL A 10 -6.01 -42.95 1.62
N PHE A 11 -4.86 -42.45 2.05
CA PHE A 11 -4.71 -41.06 2.46
C PHE A 11 -4.89 -40.21 1.20
N ILE A 12 -6.09 -39.62 1.05
CA ILE A 12 -6.28 -38.50 0.14
C ILE A 12 -5.55 -37.31 0.78
N ILE A 13 -4.30 -37.10 0.38
CA ILE A 13 -3.62 -35.84 0.64
C ILE A 13 -4.36 -34.81 -0.22
N SER A 14 -5.28 -34.09 0.38
CA SER A 14 -5.80 -32.86 -0.19
C SER A 14 -4.61 -31.91 -0.29
N ALA A 15 -3.99 -31.84 -1.46
CA ALA A 15 -3.06 -30.77 -1.76
C ALA A 15 -3.89 -29.48 -1.70
N ALA A 16 -3.76 -28.73 -0.61
CA ALA A 16 -4.26 -27.38 -0.51
C ALA A 16 -3.45 -26.55 -1.52
N PHE A 17 -4.01 -26.34 -2.69
CA PHE A 17 -3.43 -25.47 -3.69
C PHE A 17 -3.65 -24.03 -3.20
N ALA A 18 -2.66 -23.46 -2.52
CA ALA A 18 -2.60 -22.03 -2.29
C ALA A 18 -2.57 -21.35 -3.66
N GLN A 19 -3.52 -20.47 -3.92
CA GLN A 19 -3.60 -19.74 -5.18
C GLN A 19 -3.27 -18.29 -4.95
N GLN A 20 -2.51 -17.74 -5.90
CA GLN A 20 -2.13 -16.33 -5.90
C GLN A 20 -3.29 -15.39 -6.24
N ALA A 21 -4.30 -15.88 -6.96
CA ALA A 21 -5.52 -15.09 -7.16
C ALA A 21 -6.24 -14.94 -5.82
N PRO A 22 -6.55 -13.70 -5.41
CA PRO A 22 -7.30 -13.47 -4.19
C PRO A 22 -8.72 -14.01 -4.38
N TRP A 23 -8.99 -15.12 -3.77
CA TRP A 23 -10.32 -15.69 -3.75
C TRP A 23 -10.63 -16.19 -2.35
N GLY A 24 -11.75 -15.78 -1.85
CA GLY A 24 -12.27 -16.36 -0.63
C GLY A 24 -12.48 -17.85 -0.85
N GLN A 25 -11.76 -18.68 -0.14
CA GLN A 25 -12.08 -20.09 0.01
C GLN A 25 -12.84 -20.25 1.32
N PRO A 26 -14.14 -20.51 1.27
CA PRO A 26 -14.98 -20.57 2.49
C PRO A 26 -14.50 -21.56 3.55
N ASP A 27 -13.64 -22.50 3.14
CA ASP A 27 -13.18 -23.60 3.98
C ASP A 27 -11.83 -23.33 4.67
N ILE A 28 -11.21 -22.16 4.47
CA ILE A 28 -9.95 -21.81 5.12
C ILE A 28 -10.20 -20.65 6.10
N PRO A 29 -10.54 -20.93 7.37
CA PRO A 29 -10.84 -19.89 8.35
C PRO A 29 -9.60 -19.05 8.67
N VAL A 30 -9.83 -17.77 8.99
CA VAL A 30 -8.79 -16.87 9.50
C VAL A 30 -8.15 -17.45 10.75
N SER A 31 -6.83 -17.56 10.75
CA SER A 31 -6.08 -18.15 11.84
C SER A 31 -4.85 -17.32 12.26
N GLY A 32 -4.28 -17.61 13.43
CA GLY A 32 -3.01 -17.05 13.87
C GLY A 32 -1.79 -17.53 13.08
N HIS A 33 -1.97 -18.50 12.18
CA HIS A 33 -0.93 -18.96 11.25
C HIS A 33 -0.88 -18.14 9.95
N ASP A 34 -1.91 -17.32 9.69
CA ASP A 34 -1.99 -16.46 8.53
C ASP A 34 -1.26 -15.14 8.79
N ARG A 35 -0.89 -14.44 7.73
CA ARG A 35 -0.33 -13.08 7.80
C ARG A 35 -0.94 -12.19 6.73
N VAL A 36 -1.11 -10.92 7.09
CA VAL A 36 -1.29 -9.85 6.11
C VAL A 36 0.02 -9.08 6.02
N TYR A 37 0.55 -8.99 4.82
CA TYR A 37 1.74 -8.19 4.52
C TYR A 37 1.32 -6.93 3.78
N ALA A 38 1.87 -5.78 4.17
CA ALA A 38 1.56 -4.48 3.57
C ALA A 38 2.85 -3.79 3.11
N ALA A 39 2.87 -3.32 1.87
CA ALA A 39 4.03 -2.71 1.23
C ALA A 39 4.07 -1.21 1.49
N ASP A 40 4.91 -0.79 2.41
CA ASP A 40 5.00 0.59 2.89
C ASP A 40 6.06 1.36 2.09
N GLN A 41 5.62 2.11 1.11
CA GLN A 41 6.49 2.68 0.07
C GLN A 41 7.50 3.69 0.62
N THR A 42 7.06 4.63 1.45
CA THR A 42 7.93 5.71 1.94
C THR A 42 8.85 5.25 3.05
N SER A 43 8.39 4.36 3.93
CA SER A 43 9.21 3.83 5.02
C SER A 43 10.15 2.69 4.60
N ASN A 44 10.06 2.18 3.36
CA ASN A 44 10.85 1.05 2.86
C ASN A 44 10.71 -0.21 3.71
N THR A 45 9.51 -0.47 4.18
CA THR A 45 9.20 -1.62 5.05
C THR A 45 8.09 -2.48 4.47
N VAL A 46 7.96 -3.68 5.02
CA VAL A 46 6.75 -4.49 4.88
C VAL A 46 6.16 -4.67 6.26
N SER A 47 4.99 -4.12 6.50
CA SER A 47 4.25 -4.33 7.75
C SER A 47 3.65 -5.72 7.79
N VAL A 48 3.73 -6.38 8.94
CA VAL A 48 3.25 -7.75 9.17
C VAL A 48 2.15 -7.75 10.22
N ILE A 49 0.95 -8.16 9.83
CA ILE A 49 -0.26 -8.14 10.66
C ILE A 49 -0.71 -9.58 10.94
N ASP A 50 -1.09 -9.85 12.17
CA ASP A 50 -1.84 -11.05 12.56
C ASP A 50 -3.35 -10.82 12.30
N PRO A 51 -3.95 -11.49 11.31
CA PRO A 51 -5.36 -11.28 10.98
C PRO A 51 -6.32 -11.86 12.02
N SER A 52 -5.90 -12.80 12.85
CA SER A 52 -6.74 -13.38 13.90
C SER A 52 -7.04 -12.39 15.03
N THR A 53 -6.10 -11.47 15.28
CA THR A 53 -6.20 -10.43 16.31
C THR A 53 -6.32 -9.01 15.74
N ASN A 54 -6.12 -8.84 14.43
CA ASN A 54 -6.00 -7.54 13.74
C ASN A 54 -4.96 -6.63 14.41
N LYS A 55 -3.78 -7.18 14.71
CA LYS A 55 -2.68 -6.45 15.34
C LYS A 55 -1.42 -6.47 14.48
N LEU A 56 -0.75 -5.34 14.40
CA LEU A 56 0.60 -5.27 13.86
C LEU A 56 1.55 -6.10 14.75
N LEU A 57 2.28 -7.02 14.13
CA LEU A 57 3.35 -7.79 14.79
C LEU A 57 4.68 -7.06 14.73
N GLY A 58 4.91 -6.27 13.71
CA GLY A 58 6.11 -5.50 13.45
C GLY A 58 6.30 -5.28 11.96
N VAL A 59 7.50 -4.81 11.57
CA VAL A 59 7.85 -4.53 10.18
C VAL A 59 9.12 -5.26 9.77
N ILE A 60 9.16 -5.73 8.52
CA ILE A 60 10.37 -6.19 7.85
C ILE A 60 11.03 -4.97 7.22
N LYS A 61 12.23 -4.62 7.68
CA LYS A 61 12.97 -3.46 7.18
C LYS A 61 13.79 -3.86 5.97
N LEU A 62 13.53 -3.26 4.82
CA LEU A 62 14.25 -3.53 3.57
C LEU A 62 15.33 -2.48 3.27
N GLY A 63 15.15 -1.26 3.72
CA GLY A 63 16.10 -0.18 3.56
C GLY A 63 15.90 0.90 4.60
N ASP A 64 16.90 1.74 4.78
CA ASP A 64 16.80 2.90 5.66
C ASP A 64 16.31 4.11 4.88
N PRO A 65 15.30 4.84 5.37
CA PRO A 65 15.05 6.21 4.96
C PRO A 65 16.33 7.00 5.24
N ILE A 66 16.77 7.80 4.30
CA ILE A 66 18.15 8.25 4.27
C ILE A 66 18.39 9.45 5.18
N PRO A 67 19.14 9.33 6.26
CA PRO A 67 19.56 10.49 7.03
C PRO A 67 20.63 11.34 6.33
N GLY A 68 21.26 10.92 5.29
CA GLY A 68 22.42 11.62 4.71
C GLY A 68 22.31 12.02 3.24
N SER A 69 21.19 11.79 2.60
CA SER A 69 21.01 12.13 1.19
C SER A 69 20.07 13.31 1.02
N LEU A 70 20.47 14.27 0.19
CA LEU A 70 19.63 15.39 -0.21
C LEU A 70 18.56 14.99 -1.23
N ALA A 71 18.66 13.78 -1.79
CA ALA A 71 17.69 13.26 -2.75
C ALA A 71 17.08 11.97 -2.22
N PRO A 72 15.77 11.96 -1.93
CA PRO A 72 15.07 10.78 -1.39
C PRO A 72 15.12 9.54 -2.29
N ILE A 73 15.36 9.73 -3.57
CA ILE A 73 15.47 8.65 -4.57
C ILE A 73 16.86 8.02 -4.65
N TYR A 74 17.85 8.60 -3.96
CA TYR A 74 19.17 8.00 -3.85
C TYR A 74 19.27 7.15 -2.60
N LYS A 75 20.15 6.17 -2.61
CA LYS A 75 20.56 5.28 -1.50
C LYS A 75 19.50 5.00 -0.44
N GLY A 76 19.00 3.79 -0.39
CA GLY A 76 18.04 3.33 0.61
C GLY A 76 16.57 3.68 0.34
N GLN A 77 16.26 4.52 -0.65
CA GLN A 77 14.89 4.70 -1.11
C GLN A 77 14.54 3.59 -2.09
N LEU A 78 14.05 2.51 -1.54
CA LEU A 78 13.63 1.34 -2.31
C LEU A 78 12.26 1.57 -2.94
N LEU A 79 11.38 2.33 -2.29
CA LEU A 79 9.99 2.55 -2.67
C LEU A 79 9.27 1.21 -2.81
N VAL A 80 9.12 0.51 -1.68
CA VAL A 80 8.43 -0.78 -1.59
C VAL A 80 7.00 -0.62 -2.08
N HIS A 81 6.58 -1.43 -3.04
CA HIS A 81 5.31 -1.23 -3.74
C HIS A 81 4.49 -2.51 -3.88
N GLY A 82 4.82 -3.39 -4.81
CA GLY A 82 4.05 -4.58 -5.14
C GLY A 82 4.35 -5.78 -4.25
N LEU A 83 3.36 -6.60 -3.97
CA LEU A 83 3.48 -7.83 -3.19
C LEU A 83 2.82 -9.00 -3.91
N GLY A 84 3.50 -10.16 -3.86
CA GLY A 84 2.96 -11.45 -4.24
C GLY A 84 3.48 -12.53 -3.31
N TYR A 85 2.98 -13.75 -3.42
CA TYR A 85 3.48 -14.87 -2.63
C TYR A 85 3.41 -16.18 -3.40
N SER A 86 4.29 -17.14 -3.03
CA SER A 86 4.36 -18.45 -3.66
C SER A 86 3.12 -19.31 -3.37
N PRO A 87 2.73 -20.22 -4.27
CA PRO A 87 1.55 -21.07 -4.08
C PRO A 87 1.57 -21.92 -2.80
N ASP A 88 2.76 -22.21 -2.27
CA ASP A 88 2.93 -22.93 -1.00
C ASP A 88 2.94 -22.02 0.23
N SER A 89 2.67 -20.72 0.06
CA SER A 89 2.64 -19.68 1.10
C SER A 89 3.98 -19.45 1.83
N LYS A 90 5.11 -19.98 1.34
CA LYS A 90 6.40 -19.93 2.04
C LYS A 90 7.29 -18.77 1.61
N THR A 91 7.01 -18.16 0.48
CA THR A 91 7.84 -17.08 -0.05
C THR A 91 6.98 -15.90 -0.43
N LEU A 92 7.30 -14.73 0.13
CA LEU A 92 6.76 -13.44 -0.27
C LEU A 92 7.68 -12.81 -1.31
N SER A 93 7.14 -12.28 -2.41
CA SER A 93 7.84 -11.43 -3.36
C SER A 93 7.51 -9.97 -3.08
N VAL A 94 8.52 -9.13 -2.96
CA VAL A 94 8.38 -7.71 -2.66
C VAL A 94 9.06 -6.89 -3.75
N VAL A 95 8.29 -6.11 -4.48
CA VAL A 95 8.80 -5.22 -5.52
C VAL A 95 9.18 -3.88 -4.92
N SER A 96 10.35 -3.38 -5.29
CA SER A 96 10.85 -2.05 -4.94
C SER A 96 11.05 -1.22 -6.21
N VAL A 97 10.12 -0.26 -6.42
CA VAL A 97 10.05 0.54 -7.65
C VAL A 97 11.28 1.43 -7.82
N GLY A 98 11.75 2.03 -6.72
CA GLY A 98 12.86 3.00 -6.76
C GLY A 98 14.23 2.37 -6.96
N SER A 99 14.42 1.13 -6.51
CA SER A 99 15.67 0.39 -6.67
C SER A 99 15.68 -0.58 -7.85
N ASN A 100 14.57 -0.69 -8.59
CA ASN A 100 14.41 -1.63 -9.70
C ASN A 100 14.66 -3.09 -9.29
N SER A 101 14.17 -3.49 -8.14
CA SER A 101 14.48 -4.79 -7.55
C SER A 101 13.26 -5.53 -7.06
N VAL A 102 13.45 -6.84 -6.89
CA VAL A 102 12.51 -7.73 -6.21
C VAL A 102 13.26 -8.46 -5.11
N THR A 103 12.70 -8.45 -3.91
CA THR A 103 13.22 -9.16 -2.74
C THR A 103 12.33 -10.34 -2.42
N LEU A 104 12.90 -11.52 -2.25
CA LEU A 104 12.20 -12.71 -1.77
C LEU A 104 12.41 -12.87 -0.26
N ILE A 105 11.32 -13.13 0.46
CA ILE A 105 11.30 -13.23 1.92
C ILE A 105 10.64 -14.55 2.31
N GLU A 106 11.21 -15.25 3.28
CA GLU A 106 10.59 -16.42 3.89
C GLU A 106 9.48 -16.00 4.85
N THR A 107 8.26 -16.45 4.62
CA THR A 107 7.09 -16.02 5.39
C THR A 107 7.11 -16.47 6.85
N SER A 108 7.65 -17.67 7.12
CA SER A 108 7.65 -18.24 8.47
C SER A 108 8.60 -17.52 9.44
N THR A 109 9.68 -16.92 8.92
CA THR A 109 10.75 -16.28 9.69
C THR A 109 10.94 -14.81 9.37
N ASN A 110 10.27 -14.29 8.33
CA ASN A 110 10.46 -12.94 7.79
C ASN A 110 11.90 -12.66 7.32
N GLN A 111 12.69 -13.71 7.08
CA GLN A 111 14.07 -13.58 6.63
C GLN A 111 14.13 -13.27 5.14
N VAL A 112 14.93 -12.27 4.76
CA VAL A 112 15.25 -12.00 3.36
C VAL A 112 16.09 -13.15 2.81
N LYS A 113 15.57 -13.82 1.77
CA LYS A 113 16.27 -14.92 1.05
C LYS A 113 17.25 -14.38 0.03
N GLY A 114 16.93 -13.25 -0.59
CA GLY A 114 17.77 -12.58 -1.57
C GLY A 114 17.02 -11.47 -2.28
N THR A 115 17.80 -10.66 -3.00
CA THR A 115 17.31 -9.57 -3.84
C THR A 115 17.96 -9.65 -5.22
N PHE A 116 17.14 -9.51 -6.26
CA PHE A 116 17.61 -9.43 -7.64
C PHE A 116 17.04 -8.19 -8.33
N TYR A 117 17.69 -7.79 -9.42
CA TYR A 117 17.36 -6.58 -10.14
C TYR A 117 16.68 -6.92 -11.47
N VAL A 118 15.73 -6.08 -11.86
CA VAL A 118 15.00 -6.16 -13.12
C VAL A 118 15.10 -4.83 -13.87
N GLY A 119 14.32 -4.62 -14.91
CA GLY A 119 14.27 -3.35 -15.60
C GLY A 119 13.65 -2.22 -14.79
N ARG A 120 13.47 -1.08 -15.41
CA ARG A 120 13.10 0.19 -14.77
C ARG A 120 11.67 0.17 -14.21
N SER A 121 11.55 0.65 -12.98
CA SER A 121 10.26 0.85 -12.28
C SER A 121 9.36 -0.41 -12.33
N PRO A 122 9.82 -1.57 -11.84
CA PRO A 122 8.96 -2.75 -11.71
C PRO A 122 7.76 -2.40 -10.82
N HIS A 123 6.62 -3.06 -11.05
CA HIS A 123 5.40 -2.69 -10.32
C HIS A 123 4.85 -3.83 -9.47
N GLU A 124 4.65 -5.01 -10.06
CA GLU A 124 4.13 -6.19 -9.36
C GLU A 124 4.93 -7.45 -9.74
N ALA A 125 4.91 -8.45 -8.87
CA ALA A 125 5.59 -9.72 -9.06
C ALA A 125 4.74 -10.87 -8.53
N PHE A 126 4.23 -11.72 -9.43
CA PHE A 126 3.38 -12.86 -9.08
C PHE A 126 3.96 -14.17 -9.59
N PHE A 127 3.86 -15.20 -8.74
CA PHE A 127 4.26 -16.55 -9.11
C PHE A 127 3.22 -17.21 -10.02
N THR A 128 3.66 -18.03 -10.95
CA THR A 128 2.78 -18.97 -11.65
C THR A 128 2.14 -19.96 -10.67
N LYS A 129 1.04 -20.58 -11.08
CA LYS A 129 0.28 -21.51 -10.22
C LYS A 129 1.13 -22.67 -9.67
N ASP A 130 2.09 -23.16 -10.44
CA ASP A 130 3.01 -24.21 -10.04
C ASP A 130 4.22 -23.70 -9.25
N GLY A 131 4.38 -22.38 -9.13
CA GLY A 131 5.48 -21.74 -8.41
C GLY A 131 6.84 -21.84 -9.11
N THR A 132 6.87 -22.30 -10.36
CA THR A 132 8.13 -22.48 -11.09
C THR A 132 8.67 -21.18 -11.65
N GLU A 133 7.83 -20.19 -11.91
CA GLU A 133 8.20 -18.89 -12.42
C GLU A 133 7.61 -17.76 -11.56
N LEU A 134 8.33 -16.64 -11.50
CA LEU A 134 7.87 -15.37 -10.95
C LEU A 134 7.85 -14.33 -12.08
N TRP A 135 6.67 -13.83 -12.43
CA TRP A 135 6.50 -12.85 -13.49
C TRP A 135 6.49 -11.44 -12.89
N VAL A 136 7.43 -10.62 -13.29
CA VAL A 136 7.59 -9.24 -12.82
C VAL A 136 7.20 -8.27 -13.93
N THR A 137 6.20 -7.43 -13.69
CA THR A 137 5.84 -6.34 -14.61
C THR A 137 6.89 -5.23 -14.54
N VAL A 138 7.57 -4.94 -15.64
CA VAL A 138 8.57 -3.87 -15.72
C VAL A 138 7.88 -2.62 -16.28
N ARG A 139 7.19 -1.89 -15.41
CA ARG A 139 6.28 -0.79 -15.77
C ARG A 139 6.96 0.37 -16.51
N GLY A 140 8.21 0.65 -16.20
CA GLY A 140 8.99 1.69 -16.86
C GLY A 140 9.45 1.31 -18.28
N GLU A 141 9.12 0.11 -18.75
CA GLU A 141 9.50 -0.47 -20.03
C GLU A 141 8.29 -1.18 -20.68
N ASP A 142 8.52 -2.18 -21.51
CA ASP A 142 7.51 -2.81 -22.36
C ASP A 142 7.51 -4.35 -22.31
N TYR A 143 7.95 -4.92 -21.15
CA TYR A 143 8.05 -6.37 -21.02
C TYR A 143 7.72 -6.87 -19.60
N ILE A 144 7.42 -8.16 -19.53
CA ILE A 144 7.40 -8.94 -18.30
C ILE A 144 8.74 -9.64 -18.18
N SER A 145 9.43 -9.47 -17.04
CA SER A 145 10.61 -10.25 -16.69
C SER A 145 10.16 -11.55 -16.03
N VAL A 146 10.48 -12.69 -16.65
CA VAL A 146 10.20 -14.02 -16.11
C VAL A 146 11.42 -14.49 -15.35
N ILE A 147 11.26 -14.75 -14.09
CA ILE A 147 12.32 -15.09 -13.15
C ILE A 147 12.19 -16.56 -12.72
N ASP A 148 13.30 -17.28 -12.68
CA ASP A 148 13.42 -18.49 -11.88
C ASP A 148 13.56 -18.08 -10.41
N PRO A 149 12.56 -18.35 -9.54
CA PRO A 149 12.60 -17.89 -8.15
C PRO A 149 13.62 -18.63 -7.28
N LYS A 150 14.10 -19.80 -7.69
CA LYS A 150 15.14 -20.57 -6.97
C LYS A 150 16.51 -19.99 -7.23
N GLU A 151 16.81 -19.70 -8.51
CA GLU A 151 18.07 -19.12 -8.92
C GLU A 151 18.09 -17.59 -8.80
N MET A 152 16.92 -16.96 -8.62
CA MET A 152 16.73 -15.50 -8.62
C MET A 152 17.30 -14.83 -9.87
N LYS A 153 17.05 -15.43 -11.03
CA LYS A 153 17.58 -15.00 -12.33
C LYS A 153 16.48 -14.85 -13.36
N GLU A 154 16.59 -13.82 -14.19
CA GLU A 154 15.77 -13.67 -15.39
C GLU A 154 16.09 -14.78 -16.38
N ILE A 155 15.06 -15.56 -16.75
CA ILE A 155 15.17 -16.66 -17.71
C ILE A 155 14.52 -16.31 -19.04
N ARG A 156 13.64 -15.29 -19.06
CA ARG A 156 12.93 -14.87 -20.27
C ARG A 156 12.37 -13.47 -20.11
N ARG A 157 12.13 -12.81 -21.24
CA ARG A 157 11.28 -11.61 -21.35
C ARG A 157 10.10 -11.89 -22.26
N ILE A 158 8.93 -11.42 -21.86
CA ILE A 158 7.72 -11.46 -22.69
C ILE A 158 7.39 -10.02 -23.08
N GLN A 159 7.49 -9.71 -24.36
CA GLN A 159 7.22 -8.38 -24.87
C GLN A 159 5.73 -8.10 -24.85
N VAL A 160 5.31 -7.00 -24.20
CA VAL A 160 3.92 -6.57 -24.05
C VAL A 160 3.79 -5.09 -24.43
N ALA A 161 2.60 -4.49 -24.24
CA ALA A 161 2.44 -3.05 -24.41
C ALA A 161 3.26 -2.27 -23.37
N ASN A 162 3.74 -1.09 -23.77
CA ASN A 162 4.53 -0.23 -22.89
C ASN A 162 3.76 0.09 -21.60
N GLY A 163 4.46 0.00 -20.47
CA GLY A 163 3.92 0.27 -19.15
C GLY A 163 3.08 -0.86 -18.57
N PRO A 164 3.52 -2.15 -18.59
CA PRO A 164 2.78 -3.22 -17.94
C PRO A 164 2.60 -2.91 -16.46
N GLY A 165 1.36 -2.69 -16.04
CA GLY A 165 1.03 -2.30 -14.67
C GLY A 165 0.98 -3.50 -13.74
N MET A 166 0.18 -4.49 -14.08
CA MET A 166 -0.01 -5.67 -13.23
C MET A 166 -0.22 -6.92 -14.08
N THR A 167 0.19 -8.05 -13.52
CA THR A 167 -0.11 -9.40 -14.02
C THR A 167 -1.02 -10.10 -13.02
N MET A 168 -2.02 -10.84 -13.50
CA MET A 168 -2.78 -11.79 -12.68
C MET A 168 -3.04 -13.06 -13.45
N PHE A 169 -2.83 -14.19 -12.80
CA PHE A 169 -3.08 -15.50 -13.39
C PHE A 169 -4.50 -15.98 -13.13
N GLY A 170 -5.06 -16.69 -14.11
CA GLY A 170 -6.29 -17.44 -13.87
C GLY A 170 -6.07 -18.55 -12.83
N PRO A 171 -7.08 -18.90 -12.03
CA PRO A 171 -6.98 -19.95 -11.01
C PRO A 171 -6.59 -21.33 -11.56
N ASP A 172 -6.86 -21.59 -12.83
CA ASP A 172 -6.40 -22.82 -13.51
C ASP A 172 -4.92 -22.78 -13.90
N GLY A 173 -4.28 -21.60 -13.86
CA GLY A 173 -2.88 -21.38 -14.23
C GLY A 173 -2.64 -21.32 -15.74
N ARG A 174 -3.69 -21.36 -16.57
CA ARG A 174 -3.55 -21.43 -18.03
C ARG A 174 -3.22 -20.07 -18.63
N TYR A 175 -3.87 -19.02 -18.18
CA TYR A 175 -3.72 -17.69 -18.75
C TYR A 175 -3.21 -16.69 -17.72
N GLY A 176 -2.28 -15.82 -18.18
CA GLY A 176 -1.87 -14.59 -17.51
C GLY A 176 -2.52 -13.40 -18.21
N PHE A 177 -3.04 -12.47 -17.42
CA PHE A 177 -3.67 -11.23 -17.88
C PHE A 177 -2.78 -10.06 -17.45
N ILE A 178 -2.36 -9.23 -18.41
CA ILE A 178 -1.45 -8.11 -18.19
C ILE A 178 -2.07 -6.82 -18.68
N CYS A 179 -2.41 -5.91 -17.79
CA CYS A 179 -2.91 -4.61 -18.17
C CYS A 179 -1.79 -3.55 -18.23
N SER A 180 -1.94 -2.56 -19.09
CA SER A 180 -0.98 -1.49 -19.23
C SER A 180 -1.41 -0.23 -18.46
N SER A 181 -0.41 0.50 -17.96
CA SER A 181 -0.57 1.82 -17.35
C SER A 181 -0.50 2.96 -18.37
N PHE A 182 0.04 2.74 -19.57
CA PHE A 182 0.31 3.82 -20.52
C PHE A 182 -0.41 3.64 -21.85
N ILE A 183 -0.65 2.39 -22.25
CA ILE A 183 -1.35 2.05 -23.49
C ILE A 183 -2.70 1.39 -23.12
N PRO A 184 -3.81 1.70 -23.78
CA PRO A 184 -5.11 1.11 -23.43
C PRO A 184 -5.22 -0.34 -23.92
N GLU A 185 -4.37 -1.23 -23.40
CA GLU A 185 -4.27 -2.63 -23.79
C GLU A 185 -4.23 -3.58 -22.58
N LEU A 186 -5.03 -4.63 -22.65
CA LEU A 186 -4.95 -5.81 -21.80
C LEU A 186 -4.48 -6.99 -22.65
N ALA A 187 -3.28 -7.52 -22.39
CA ALA A 187 -2.77 -8.72 -23.04
C ALA A 187 -3.22 -9.98 -22.31
N VAL A 188 -3.58 -11.02 -23.07
CA VAL A 188 -3.82 -12.37 -22.57
C VAL A 188 -2.69 -13.27 -23.07
N ILE A 189 -1.98 -13.88 -22.16
CA ILE A 189 -0.82 -14.73 -22.42
C ILE A 189 -1.15 -16.17 -22.03
N ASP A 190 -0.88 -17.11 -22.89
CA ASP A 190 -0.85 -18.54 -22.55
C ASP A 190 0.44 -18.80 -21.75
N VAL A 191 0.29 -19.20 -20.48
CA VAL A 191 1.40 -19.30 -19.52
C VAL A 191 2.42 -20.35 -19.96
N ALA A 192 1.97 -21.48 -20.48
CA ALA A 192 2.86 -22.60 -20.84
C ALA A 192 3.75 -22.25 -22.06
N SER A 193 3.22 -21.52 -23.03
CA SER A 193 3.96 -21.13 -24.23
C SER A 193 4.61 -19.74 -24.14
N HIS A 194 4.23 -18.92 -23.16
CA HIS A 194 4.63 -17.51 -23.01
C HIS A 194 4.20 -16.63 -24.20
N GLN A 195 3.19 -17.06 -24.98
CA GLN A 195 2.73 -16.34 -26.16
C GLN A 195 1.51 -15.48 -25.84
N ILE A 196 1.48 -14.26 -26.35
CA ILE A 196 0.27 -13.44 -26.34
C ILE A 196 -0.72 -14.06 -27.34
N ILE A 197 -1.84 -14.53 -26.82
CA ILE A 197 -2.89 -15.16 -27.62
C ILE A 197 -4.03 -14.20 -27.95
N LYS A 198 -4.15 -13.09 -27.19
CA LYS A 198 -5.17 -12.07 -27.41
C LYS A 198 -4.70 -10.72 -26.89
N ARG A 199 -5.08 -9.64 -27.57
CA ARG A 199 -4.98 -8.26 -27.11
C ARG A 199 -6.38 -7.67 -27.05
N LEU A 200 -6.74 -7.08 -25.91
CA LEU A 200 -8.06 -6.52 -25.64
C LEU A 200 -7.90 -5.02 -25.39
N THR A 201 -8.89 -4.22 -25.77
CA THR A 201 -8.86 -2.78 -25.59
C THR A 201 -9.34 -2.41 -24.20
N GLN A 202 -8.53 -1.67 -23.44
CA GLN A 202 -8.95 -0.99 -22.21
C GLN A 202 -9.69 0.31 -22.56
N ALA A 203 -10.68 0.68 -21.77
CA ALA A 203 -11.41 1.94 -21.95
C ALA A 203 -10.57 3.18 -21.56
N SER A 204 -9.47 2.99 -20.83
CA SER A 204 -8.51 4.03 -20.46
C SER A 204 -7.15 3.40 -20.26
N PRO A 205 -6.02 4.13 -20.47
CA PRO A 205 -4.68 3.58 -20.34
C PRO A 205 -4.35 3.10 -18.91
N PHE A 206 -4.65 3.90 -17.90
CA PHE A 206 -4.08 3.67 -16.56
C PHE A 206 -4.81 2.57 -15.78
N CYS A 207 -4.30 1.34 -15.90
CA CYS A 207 -4.75 0.17 -15.13
C CYS A 207 -3.76 -0.16 -14.01
N PRO A 208 -4.07 0.17 -12.74
CA PRO A 208 -3.22 -0.18 -11.60
C PRO A 208 -3.41 -1.62 -11.12
N ASN A 209 -4.56 -2.24 -11.36
CA ASN A 209 -4.85 -3.54 -10.79
C ASN A 209 -5.75 -4.43 -11.67
N ILE A 210 -5.50 -5.74 -11.57
CA ILE A 210 -6.32 -6.81 -12.17
C ILE A 210 -6.67 -7.84 -11.10
N ALA A 211 -7.88 -8.38 -11.17
CA ALA A 211 -8.25 -9.60 -10.46
C ALA A 211 -8.95 -10.58 -11.40
N VAL A 212 -8.71 -11.87 -11.19
CA VAL A 212 -9.42 -12.96 -11.87
C VAL A 212 -10.33 -13.66 -10.87
N SER A 213 -11.57 -13.91 -11.26
CA SER A 213 -12.56 -14.52 -10.36
C SER A 213 -12.15 -15.94 -9.94
N PRO A 214 -12.54 -16.37 -8.73
CA PRO A 214 -12.27 -17.73 -8.25
C PRO A 214 -12.81 -18.82 -9.17
N GLU A 215 -13.89 -18.53 -9.88
CA GLU A 215 -14.52 -19.44 -10.85
C GLU A 215 -13.83 -19.45 -12.21
N ASN A 216 -12.80 -18.61 -12.39
CA ASN A 216 -12.11 -18.44 -13.66
C ASN A 216 -13.05 -18.06 -14.82
N ASP A 217 -14.02 -17.21 -14.55
CA ASP A 217 -15.04 -16.79 -15.51
C ASP A 217 -15.01 -15.29 -15.84
N GLU A 218 -14.37 -14.47 -14.98
CA GLU A 218 -14.26 -13.03 -15.14
C GLU A 218 -12.86 -12.51 -14.80
N VAL A 219 -12.44 -11.51 -15.58
CA VAL A 219 -11.27 -10.66 -15.31
C VAL A 219 -11.77 -9.25 -15.12
N TRP A 220 -11.48 -8.67 -13.96
CA TRP A 220 -11.82 -7.29 -13.63
C TRP A 220 -10.54 -6.46 -13.63
N ILE A 221 -10.53 -5.37 -14.37
CA ILE A 221 -9.43 -4.39 -14.37
C ILE A 221 -9.93 -3.05 -13.88
N THR A 222 -9.13 -2.37 -13.08
CA THR A 222 -9.41 -1.01 -12.63
C THR A 222 -8.83 0.01 -13.61
N LEU A 223 -9.53 1.12 -13.81
CA LEU A 223 -9.12 2.23 -14.68
C LEU A 223 -9.10 3.51 -13.85
N LYS A 224 -7.93 3.78 -13.25
CA LYS A 224 -7.76 4.80 -12.19
C LYS A 224 -8.15 6.19 -12.63
N ASP A 225 -7.72 6.60 -13.83
CA ASP A 225 -7.95 7.94 -14.36
C ASP A 225 -9.36 8.13 -14.92
N ALA A 226 -10.04 7.03 -15.24
CA ALA A 226 -11.41 7.05 -15.78
C ALA A 226 -12.47 6.79 -14.69
N GLY A 227 -12.06 6.47 -13.46
CA GLY A 227 -13.00 6.17 -12.39
C GLY A 227 -13.87 4.95 -12.63
N LYS A 228 -13.37 3.93 -13.33
CA LYS A 228 -14.14 2.78 -13.80
C LYS A 228 -13.48 1.45 -13.48
N VAL A 229 -14.30 0.41 -13.57
CA VAL A 229 -13.85 -0.99 -13.66
C VAL A 229 -14.37 -1.57 -14.97
N GLN A 230 -13.50 -2.26 -15.73
CA GLN A 230 -13.86 -2.96 -16.95
C GLN A 230 -13.76 -4.47 -16.71
N VAL A 231 -14.77 -5.20 -17.17
CA VAL A 231 -14.93 -6.63 -16.95
C VAL A 231 -14.86 -7.37 -18.28
N PHE A 232 -14.03 -8.41 -18.31
CA PHE A 232 -13.91 -9.33 -19.45
C PHE A 232 -14.21 -10.76 -19.02
N SER A 233 -14.55 -11.62 -19.98
CA SER A 233 -14.51 -13.07 -19.78
C SER A 233 -13.07 -13.52 -19.54
N ALA A 234 -12.84 -14.39 -18.56
CA ALA A 234 -11.55 -15.04 -18.35
C ALA A 234 -11.31 -16.20 -19.33
N LYS A 235 -12.29 -16.53 -20.16
CA LYS A 235 -12.27 -17.64 -21.14
C LYS A 235 -12.42 -17.12 -22.56
N PRO A 236 -11.83 -17.80 -23.54
CA PRO A 236 -12.04 -17.46 -24.95
C PRO A 236 -13.53 -17.31 -25.29
N PRO A 237 -13.87 -16.32 -26.10
CA PRO A 237 -13.01 -15.41 -26.85
C PRO A 237 -12.58 -14.15 -26.07
N PHE A 238 -12.69 -14.12 -24.73
CA PHE A 238 -12.29 -13.03 -23.82
C PHE A 238 -13.10 -11.73 -24.05
N GLU A 239 -14.39 -11.87 -24.26
CA GLU A 239 -15.28 -10.75 -24.55
C GLU A 239 -15.40 -9.79 -23.36
N GLN A 240 -15.54 -8.50 -23.68
CA GLN A 240 -15.94 -7.51 -22.68
C GLN A 240 -17.37 -7.79 -22.23
N LYS A 241 -17.57 -7.89 -20.91
CA LYS A 241 -18.88 -8.11 -20.29
C LYS A 241 -19.51 -6.80 -19.80
N SER A 242 -18.72 -5.95 -19.14
CA SER A 242 -19.24 -4.73 -18.50
C SER A 242 -18.19 -3.63 -18.44
N LEU A 243 -18.66 -2.39 -18.32
CA LEU A 243 -17.90 -1.21 -17.94
C LEU A 243 -18.70 -0.49 -16.86
N ILE A 244 -18.13 -0.38 -15.65
CA ILE A 244 -18.83 0.02 -14.42
C ILE A 244 -18.24 1.33 -13.93
N GLU A 245 -19.09 2.34 -13.69
CA GLU A 245 -18.70 3.58 -13.03
C GLU A 245 -18.46 3.32 -11.53
N THR A 246 -17.27 3.63 -11.07
CA THR A 246 -16.87 3.41 -9.67
C THR A 246 -16.58 4.70 -8.94
N GLY A 247 -16.00 5.67 -9.60
CA GLY A 247 -15.66 6.98 -9.06
C GLY A 247 -14.18 7.31 -9.16
N PRO A 248 -13.79 8.55 -8.80
CA PRO A 248 -12.45 9.08 -9.00
C PRO A 248 -11.41 8.27 -8.23
N ILE A 249 -10.26 8.05 -8.87
CA ILE A 249 -9.13 7.32 -8.29
C ILE A 249 -9.55 5.88 -7.91
N THR A 250 -10.13 5.14 -8.85
CA THR A 250 -10.39 3.71 -8.69
C THR A 250 -9.08 2.95 -8.70
N ASN A 251 -8.71 2.33 -7.56
CA ASN A 251 -7.39 1.72 -7.38
C ASN A 251 -7.40 0.21 -7.60
N HIS A 252 -7.87 -0.58 -6.64
CA HIS A 252 -7.77 -2.04 -6.67
C HIS A 252 -9.15 -2.71 -6.67
N VAL A 253 -9.20 -3.94 -7.17
CA VAL A 253 -10.36 -4.82 -7.14
C VAL A 253 -9.94 -6.22 -6.70
N ASN A 254 -10.77 -6.87 -5.89
CA ASN A 254 -10.61 -8.28 -5.54
C ASN A 254 -11.95 -8.94 -5.26
N PHE A 255 -11.96 -10.26 -5.26
CA PHE A 255 -13.18 -11.04 -5.13
C PHE A 255 -13.35 -11.64 -3.74
N VAL A 256 -14.59 -11.71 -3.32
CA VAL A 256 -15.02 -12.39 -2.11
C VAL A 256 -16.21 -13.28 -2.43
N ASN A 257 -16.06 -14.55 -2.11
CA ASN A 257 -17.17 -15.49 -2.06
C ASN A 257 -17.47 -15.81 -0.59
N ASN A 258 -18.68 -15.59 -0.16
CA ASN A 258 -19.14 -15.91 1.19
C ASN A 258 -20.61 -16.38 1.14
N ARG A 259 -21.19 -16.68 2.31
CA ARG A 259 -22.58 -17.17 2.39
C ARG A 259 -23.64 -16.20 1.85
N ASN A 260 -23.31 -14.90 1.70
CA ASN A 260 -24.22 -13.91 1.14
C ASN A 260 -24.14 -13.83 -0.39
N GLY A 261 -23.16 -14.48 -1.01
CA GLY A 261 -22.99 -14.54 -2.46
C GLY A 261 -21.57 -14.29 -2.93
N LYS A 262 -21.45 -13.89 -4.20
CA LYS A 262 -20.19 -13.60 -4.88
C LYS A 262 -20.10 -12.09 -5.12
N PHE A 263 -18.98 -11.50 -4.68
CA PHE A 263 -18.80 -10.06 -4.70
C PHE A 263 -17.43 -9.67 -5.28
N ALA A 264 -17.37 -8.46 -5.82
CA ALA A 264 -16.13 -7.75 -6.11
C ALA A 264 -16.05 -6.51 -5.21
N TYR A 265 -14.95 -6.37 -4.49
CA TYR A 265 -14.65 -5.23 -3.64
C TYR A 265 -13.70 -4.31 -4.40
N VAL A 266 -14.03 -3.03 -4.51
CA VAL A 266 -13.28 -2.05 -5.30
C VAL A 266 -12.92 -0.86 -4.42
N THR A 267 -11.65 -0.53 -4.30
CA THR A 267 -11.20 0.68 -3.61
C THR A 267 -11.34 1.89 -4.50
N VAL A 268 -12.00 2.94 -4.00
CA VAL A 268 -12.22 4.22 -4.69
C VAL A 268 -11.55 5.32 -3.89
N GLY A 269 -10.28 5.59 -4.21
CA GLY A 269 -9.41 6.45 -3.43
C GLY A 269 -9.91 7.88 -3.29
N GLY A 270 -10.48 8.46 -4.35
CA GLY A 270 -11.01 9.82 -4.30
C GLY A 270 -12.29 9.98 -3.49
N LEU A 271 -12.98 8.88 -3.16
CA LEU A 271 -14.18 8.89 -2.33
C LEU A 271 -13.94 8.39 -0.91
N ASN A 272 -12.76 7.87 -0.59
CA ASN A 272 -12.44 7.26 0.70
C ASN A 272 -13.40 6.10 1.05
N VAL A 273 -13.74 5.29 0.05
CA VAL A 273 -14.67 4.17 0.21
C VAL A 273 -14.17 2.89 -0.47
N VAL A 274 -14.73 1.78 -0.01
CA VAL A 274 -14.75 0.52 -0.77
C VAL A 274 -16.16 0.30 -1.28
N LYS A 275 -16.31 0.16 -2.61
CA LYS A 275 -17.57 -0.23 -3.24
C LYS A 275 -17.62 -1.74 -3.41
N VAL A 276 -18.76 -2.33 -3.08
CA VAL A 276 -19.01 -3.76 -3.13
C VAL A 276 -20.04 -4.04 -4.22
N PHE A 277 -19.65 -4.77 -5.24
CA PHE A 277 -20.54 -5.16 -6.33
C PHE A 277 -20.90 -6.64 -6.19
N ARG A 278 -22.18 -6.94 -6.21
CA ARG A 278 -22.66 -8.32 -6.39
C ARG A 278 -22.37 -8.74 -7.82
N ARG A 279 -21.63 -9.85 -7.98
CA ARG A 279 -21.30 -10.40 -9.29
C ARG A 279 -22.51 -11.12 -9.90
N GLY A 280 -22.66 -11.01 -11.22
CA GLY A 280 -23.73 -11.60 -12.00
C GLY A 280 -23.60 -11.20 -13.46
N THR A 281 -24.58 -11.47 -14.29
CA THR A 281 -24.59 -11.07 -15.70
C THR A 281 -24.39 -9.56 -15.86
N THR A 282 -25.01 -8.78 -14.98
CA THR A 282 -24.77 -7.36 -14.80
C THR A 282 -24.39 -7.13 -13.34
N PRO A 283 -23.14 -6.70 -13.05
CA PRO A 283 -22.74 -6.42 -11.68
C PRO A 283 -23.54 -5.25 -11.07
N GLU A 284 -24.00 -5.42 -9.82
CA GLU A 284 -24.83 -4.45 -9.12
C GLU A 284 -24.15 -3.93 -7.85
N LEU A 285 -24.18 -2.62 -7.60
CA LEU A 285 -23.68 -2.02 -6.38
C LEU A 285 -24.50 -2.52 -5.18
N SER A 286 -23.87 -3.27 -4.29
CA SER A 286 -24.48 -3.88 -3.11
C SER A 286 -24.22 -3.08 -1.83
N ALA A 287 -23.04 -2.47 -1.72
CA ALA A 287 -22.67 -1.65 -0.56
C ALA A 287 -21.61 -0.61 -0.93
N THR A 288 -21.58 0.48 -0.15
CA THR A 288 -20.49 1.45 -0.12
C THR A 288 -20.02 1.57 1.31
N ILE A 289 -18.76 1.22 1.57
CA ILE A 289 -18.17 1.14 2.89
C ILE A 289 -17.24 2.33 3.07
N PRO A 290 -17.54 3.30 3.94
CA PRO A 290 -16.59 4.34 4.30
C PRO A 290 -15.36 3.72 4.97
N VAL A 291 -14.18 4.15 4.51
CA VAL A 291 -12.88 3.78 5.08
C VAL A 291 -12.03 5.04 5.29
N GLY A 292 -10.77 4.92 5.65
CA GLY A 292 -9.88 6.08 5.75
C GLY A 292 -9.42 6.64 4.41
N SER A 293 -8.46 7.56 4.47
CA SER A 293 -8.04 8.39 3.34
C SER A 293 -7.24 7.60 2.31
N LEU A 294 -7.63 7.76 1.05
CA LEU A 294 -6.99 7.22 -0.13
C LEU A 294 -6.81 5.68 -0.07
N PRO A 295 -7.91 4.90 0.01
CA PRO A 295 -7.82 3.44 -0.04
C PRO A 295 -7.19 2.99 -1.36
N HIS A 296 -6.18 2.10 -1.28
CA HIS A 296 -5.40 1.63 -2.41
C HIS A 296 -5.47 0.11 -2.54
N GLY A 297 -4.44 -0.63 -2.11
CA GLY A 297 -4.42 -2.08 -2.19
C GLY A 297 -5.49 -2.74 -1.33
N LEU A 298 -6.06 -3.84 -1.81
CA LEU A 298 -6.98 -4.65 -1.02
C LEU A 298 -6.79 -6.15 -1.30
N TRP A 299 -7.01 -6.97 -0.25
CA TRP A 299 -6.91 -8.42 -0.38
C TRP A 299 -7.84 -9.15 0.60
N PRO A 300 -8.58 -10.18 0.15
CA PRO A 300 -9.46 -10.95 1.00
C PRO A 300 -8.70 -12.01 1.83
N SER A 301 -9.29 -12.41 2.96
CA SER A 301 -8.87 -13.59 3.70
C SER A 301 -9.20 -14.88 2.95
N GLY A 302 -8.54 -15.97 3.33
CA GLY A 302 -8.74 -17.26 2.68
C GLY A 302 -10.18 -17.78 2.75
N ASP A 303 -10.91 -17.48 3.83
CA ASP A 303 -12.32 -17.85 3.99
C ASP A 303 -13.33 -16.81 3.45
N GLY A 304 -12.84 -15.71 2.88
CA GLY A 304 -13.67 -14.61 2.40
C GLY A 304 -14.43 -13.84 3.50
N SER A 305 -14.14 -14.08 4.78
CA SER A 305 -14.83 -13.38 5.89
C SER A 305 -14.28 -11.98 6.13
N ARG A 306 -13.09 -11.68 5.63
CA ARG A 306 -12.37 -10.41 5.78
C ARG A 306 -11.89 -9.87 4.44
N VAL A 307 -11.80 -8.55 4.35
CA VAL A 307 -10.99 -7.84 3.34
C VAL A 307 -10.12 -6.84 4.08
N TYR A 308 -8.83 -6.88 3.79
CA TYR A 308 -7.88 -5.87 4.27
C TYR A 308 -7.65 -4.83 3.21
N VAL A 309 -7.60 -3.56 3.61
CA VAL A 309 -7.50 -2.40 2.73
C VAL A 309 -6.39 -1.48 3.22
N ALA A 310 -5.41 -1.18 2.39
CA ALA A 310 -4.39 -0.19 2.65
C ALA A 310 -4.97 1.22 2.52
N LEU A 311 -4.76 2.07 3.53
CA LEU A 311 -5.18 3.47 3.57
C LEU A 311 -3.93 4.34 3.42
N GLU A 312 -3.66 4.75 2.19
CA GLU A 312 -2.37 5.30 1.76
C GLU A 312 -2.00 6.62 2.47
N ASN A 313 -2.98 7.49 2.77
CA ASN A 313 -2.77 8.75 3.47
C ASN A 313 -3.10 8.70 4.97
N ASP A 314 -3.49 7.54 5.49
CA ASP A 314 -3.73 7.34 6.93
C ASP A 314 -2.71 6.42 7.59
N GLU A 315 -1.84 5.76 6.81
CA GLU A 315 -0.87 4.76 7.27
C GLU A 315 -1.53 3.71 8.16
N MET A 316 -2.64 3.20 7.67
CA MET A 316 -3.45 2.18 8.33
C MET A 316 -3.81 1.07 7.35
N ALA A 317 -4.01 -0.13 7.87
CA ALA A 317 -4.74 -1.19 7.19
C ALA A 317 -6.12 -1.35 7.85
N ALA A 318 -7.17 -1.11 7.08
CA ALA A 318 -8.54 -1.36 7.55
C ALA A 318 -8.90 -2.83 7.33
N ALA A 319 -9.43 -3.50 8.35
CA ALA A 319 -10.04 -4.81 8.24
C ALA A 319 -11.56 -4.66 8.12
N ILE A 320 -12.13 -5.19 7.06
CA ILE A 320 -13.57 -5.16 6.78
C ILE A 320 -14.14 -6.55 6.98
N ASP A 321 -15.22 -6.66 7.77
CA ASP A 321 -16.06 -7.86 7.84
C ASP A 321 -16.97 -7.91 6.60
N THR A 322 -16.83 -8.93 5.77
CA THR A 322 -17.53 -9.04 4.50
C THR A 322 -18.99 -9.47 4.62
N LEU A 323 -19.40 -10.02 5.75
CA LEU A 323 -20.80 -10.42 5.98
C LEU A 323 -21.65 -9.21 6.37
N THR A 324 -21.05 -8.25 7.07
CA THR A 324 -21.73 -7.03 7.56
C THR A 324 -21.34 -5.79 6.76
N ASN A 325 -20.29 -5.86 5.93
CA ASN A 325 -19.69 -4.73 5.21
C ASN A 325 -19.32 -3.57 6.13
N LYS A 326 -18.71 -3.87 7.28
CA LYS A 326 -18.26 -2.89 8.27
C LYS A 326 -16.77 -3.00 8.53
N VAL A 327 -16.12 -1.86 8.71
CA VAL A 327 -14.76 -1.82 9.25
C VAL A 327 -14.80 -2.28 10.69
N ILE A 328 -13.98 -3.30 11.02
CA ILE A 328 -13.91 -3.89 12.36
C ILE A 328 -12.60 -3.57 13.08
N ALA A 329 -11.57 -3.15 12.34
CA ALA A 329 -10.31 -2.70 12.90
C ALA A 329 -9.57 -1.79 11.92
N ASN A 330 -8.79 -0.85 12.47
CA ASN A 330 -7.76 -0.09 11.76
C ASN A 330 -6.42 -0.38 12.44
N VAL A 331 -5.50 -0.97 11.70
CA VAL A 331 -4.19 -1.40 12.19
C VAL A 331 -3.14 -0.41 11.72
N PRO A 332 -2.38 0.24 12.63
CA PRO A 332 -1.26 1.10 12.22
C PRO A 332 -0.21 0.30 11.45
N ILE A 333 0.25 0.82 10.33
CA ILE A 333 1.28 0.24 9.45
C ILE A 333 2.30 1.31 9.03
N GLY A 334 3.24 0.95 8.16
CA GLY A 334 4.20 1.91 7.64
C GLY A 334 3.62 2.93 6.68
N GLN A 335 4.48 3.76 6.09
CA GLN A 335 4.07 4.98 5.39
C GLN A 335 3.77 4.75 3.91
N THR A 336 2.67 5.35 3.43
CA THR A 336 2.25 5.38 2.01
C THR A 336 2.10 3.96 1.44
N THR A 337 1.30 3.13 2.10
CA THR A 337 1.13 1.73 1.73
C THR A 337 0.38 1.59 0.40
N GLN A 338 0.99 0.94 -0.59
CA GLN A 338 0.47 0.79 -1.94
C GLN A 338 -0.27 -0.53 -2.16
N ALA A 339 0.33 -1.63 -1.74
CA ALA A 339 -0.24 -2.96 -1.90
C ALA A 339 -0.28 -3.71 -0.56
N LEU A 340 -1.14 -4.70 -0.48
CA LEU A 340 -1.11 -5.70 0.58
C LEU A 340 -1.57 -7.06 0.04
N VAL A 341 -1.14 -8.11 0.72
CA VAL A 341 -1.58 -9.49 0.46
C VAL A 341 -1.92 -10.20 1.74
N TYR A 342 -2.92 -11.07 1.69
CA TYR A 342 -3.24 -12.03 2.74
C TYR A 342 -2.63 -13.38 2.37
N VAL A 343 -1.76 -13.90 3.21
CA VAL A 343 -1.07 -15.18 2.99
C VAL A 343 -1.58 -16.20 4.00
N PRO A 344 -2.40 -17.17 3.55
CA PRO A 344 -2.91 -18.20 4.44
C PRO A 344 -1.78 -19.14 4.84
N ASN A 345 -1.79 -19.58 6.10
CA ASN A 345 -0.79 -20.48 6.67
C ASN A 345 0.67 -20.07 6.40
N ALA A 346 0.94 -18.76 6.41
CA ALA A 346 2.28 -18.19 6.21
C ALA A 346 3.27 -18.67 7.28
N VAL A 347 2.78 -18.93 8.49
CA VAL A 347 3.56 -19.36 9.66
C VAL A 347 2.95 -20.63 10.22
N PRO A 348 3.25 -21.81 9.64
CA PRO A 348 2.65 -23.05 10.10
C PRO A 348 3.10 -23.45 11.51
N ASN A 349 4.25 -22.96 11.97
CA ASN A 349 4.79 -23.24 13.30
C ASN A 349 5.48 -21.99 13.89
N GLY A 350 5.42 -21.84 15.21
CA GLY A 350 6.04 -20.71 15.92
C GLY A 350 5.20 -19.43 15.92
N SER A 351 5.80 -18.32 16.33
CA SER A 351 5.14 -17.01 16.43
C SER A 351 5.12 -16.23 15.11
N GLY A 352 6.09 -16.50 14.21
CA GLY A 352 6.32 -15.73 12.99
C GLY A 352 6.69 -14.27 13.24
N THR A 353 7.33 -14.00 14.37
CA THR A 353 7.80 -12.64 14.74
C THR A 353 9.30 -12.46 14.59
N ASP A 354 10.01 -13.48 14.14
CA ASP A 354 11.45 -13.40 13.89
C ASP A 354 11.75 -12.34 12.82
N ASN A 355 12.88 -11.65 12.97
CA ASN A 355 13.35 -10.60 12.05
C ASN A 355 12.37 -9.41 11.87
N LEU A 356 11.40 -9.24 12.77
CA LEU A 356 10.54 -8.05 12.81
C LEU A 356 11.15 -6.97 13.70
N GLY A 357 11.13 -5.75 13.20
CA GLY A 357 11.44 -4.54 13.96
C GLY A 357 10.17 -3.78 14.38
N PRO A 358 10.31 -2.76 15.24
CA PRO A 358 9.22 -1.86 15.57
C PRO A 358 8.88 -0.97 14.36
N LEU A 359 7.67 -0.41 14.35
CA LEU A 359 7.24 0.57 13.35
C LEU A 359 8.14 1.83 13.37
N GLY A 360 8.64 2.20 14.56
CA GLY A 360 9.64 3.26 14.72
C GLY A 360 9.15 4.63 14.24
N GLU A 361 10.04 5.40 13.60
CA GLU A 361 9.73 6.74 13.08
C GLU A 361 8.70 6.74 11.95
N SER A 362 8.48 5.61 11.28
CA SER A 362 7.43 5.49 10.27
C SER A 362 6.01 5.65 10.85
N ALA A 363 5.85 5.62 12.19
CA ALA A 363 4.62 6.00 12.86
C ALA A 363 4.37 7.52 12.91
N ASN A 364 5.40 8.33 12.64
CA ASN A 364 5.33 9.80 12.74
C ASN A 364 4.85 10.42 11.42
N VAL A 365 3.55 10.58 11.31
CA VAL A 365 2.90 11.16 10.13
C VAL A 365 2.03 12.33 10.55
N VAL A 366 2.10 13.43 9.80
CA VAL A 366 1.19 14.56 9.95
C VAL A 366 0.11 14.45 8.90
N ARG A 367 -1.14 14.27 9.35
CA ARG A 367 -2.31 14.19 8.48
C ARG A 367 -3.03 15.53 8.45
N LEU A 368 -3.30 16.01 7.25
CA LEU A 368 -3.96 17.28 7.03
C LEU A 368 -5.20 17.06 6.16
N HIS A 369 -6.25 17.81 6.45
CA HIS A 369 -7.45 17.84 5.64
C HIS A 369 -7.65 19.26 5.09
N LEU A 370 -7.99 19.34 3.80
CA LEU A 370 -8.31 20.59 3.12
C LEU A 370 -9.77 20.58 2.69
N VAL A 371 -10.40 21.73 2.86
CA VAL A 371 -11.81 21.94 2.52
C VAL A 371 -11.95 23.07 1.50
N ALA A 372 -13.08 23.12 0.82
CA ALA A 372 -13.39 24.21 -0.11
C ALA A 372 -13.17 25.57 0.55
N ALA A 373 -12.46 26.46 -0.14
CA ALA A 373 -12.19 27.81 0.34
C ALA A 373 -13.33 28.82 0.04
N GLY A 374 -14.24 28.46 -0.86
CA GLY A 374 -15.37 29.28 -1.30
C GLY A 374 -16.52 28.43 -1.85
N THR A 375 -17.46 29.08 -2.54
CA THR A 375 -18.67 28.42 -3.06
C THR A 375 -18.54 27.94 -4.51
N ALA A 376 -17.44 28.24 -5.20
CA ALA A 376 -17.25 27.89 -6.61
C ALA A 376 -17.12 26.38 -6.82
N LEU A 377 -16.48 25.68 -5.89
CA LEU A 377 -16.27 24.23 -5.89
C LEU A 377 -16.62 23.69 -4.50
N PRO A 378 -17.91 23.64 -4.13
CA PRO A 378 -18.34 23.36 -2.75
C PRO A 378 -18.00 21.94 -2.28
N ASP A 379 -17.89 20.99 -3.21
CA ASP A 379 -17.58 19.58 -2.94
C ASP A 379 -16.08 19.28 -3.02
N ALA A 380 -15.24 20.32 -3.25
CA ALA A 380 -13.81 20.14 -3.32
C ALA A 380 -13.22 19.85 -1.93
N GLU A 381 -12.43 18.83 -1.84
CA GLU A 381 -11.68 18.48 -0.62
C GLU A 381 -10.36 17.78 -0.98
N ALA A 382 -9.44 17.76 -0.02
CA ALA A 382 -8.19 16.99 -0.16
C ALA A 382 -7.74 16.43 1.19
N SER A 383 -7.06 15.29 1.14
CA SER A 383 -6.26 14.76 2.23
C SER A 383 -4.78 14.93 1.89
N ALA A 384 -3.95 15.15 2.91
CA ALA A 384 -2.51 15.19 2.77
C ALA A 384 -1.83 14.46 3.93
N ALA A 385 -0.83 13.65 3.61
CA ALA A 385 0.05 12.99 4.56
C ALA A 385 1.47 13.54 4.40
N VAL A 386 2.08 13.98 5.50
CA VAL A 386 3.48 14.43 5.56
C VAL A 386 4.29 13.38 6.30
N ASN A 387 5.15 12.71 5.58
CA ASN A 387 5.99 11.62 6.04
C ASN A 387 7.44 12.09 6.21
N SER A 388 8.04 11.86 7.36
CA SER A 388 9.44 12.22 7.59
C SER A 388 10.38 11.23 6.90
N LEU A 389 11.33 11.77 6.11
CA LEU A 389 12.42 11.03 5.47
C LEU A 389 13.77 11.29 6.18
N GLY A 390 13.75 11.79 7.40
CA GLY A 390 14.92 12.21 8.14
C GLY A 390 15.22 13.70 7.97
N LEU A 391 16.08 14.09 7.04
CA LEU A 391 16.39 15.51 6.79
C LEU A 391 15.28 16.27 6.08
N LEU A 392 14.55 15.60 5.24
CA LEU A 392 13.44 16.13 4.45
C LEU A 392 12.16 15.38 4.80
N ASP A 393 11.05 15.94 4.38
CA ASP A 393 9.74 15.35 4.49
C ASP A 393 9.14 15.15 3.09
N LEU A 394 8.37 14.08 2.91
CA LEU A 394 7.55 13.85 1.73
C LEU A 394 6.11 14.21 2.06
N ILE A 395 5.49 15.04 1.26
CA ILE A 395 4.05 15.24 1.30
C ILE A 395 3.37 14.57 0.11
N GLN A 396 2.31 13.84 0.37
CA GLN A 396 1.39 13.34 -0.64
C GLN A 396 0.01 13.97 -0.43
N ILE A 397 -0.56 14.51 -1.51
CA ILE A 397 -1.85 15.20 -1.50
C ILE A 397 -2.76 14.50 -2.51
N ALA A 398 -3.94 14.09 -2.06
CA ALA A 398 -5.01 13.56 -2.91
C ALA A 398 -6.22 14.48 -2.81
N ALA A 399 -6.67 15.03 -3.94
CA ALA A 399 -7.79 15.96 -4.03
C ALA A 399 -8.89 15.44 -4.95
N LYS A 400 -10.12 15.86 -4.69
CA LYS A 400 -11.31 15.58 -5.52
C LYS A 400 -12.26 16.78 -5.55
N GLY A 401 -13.30 16.70 -6.41
CA GLY A 401 -14.30 17.77 -6.53
C GLY A 401 -13.79 19.05 -7.17
N LEU A 402 -12.61 18.99 -7.80
CA LEU A 402 -12.02 20.07 -8.57
C LEU A 402 -12.50 20.03 -10.03
N ALA A 403 -12.18 21.06 -10.84
CA ALA A 403 -12.51 21.04 -12.25
C ALA A 403 -11.76 19.91 -12.98
N PRO A 404 -12.42 19.18 -13.91
CA PRO A 404 -11.78 18.15 -14.72
C PRO A 404 -10.66 18.70 -15.60
N LYS A 405 -9.58 17.93 -15.77
CA LYS A 405 -8.44 18.25 -16.65
C LYS A 405 -7.81 19.63 -16.38
N ALA A 406 -7.92 20.11 -15.16
CA ALA A 406 -7.39 21.40 -14.73
C ALA A 406 -6.02 21.23 -14.06
N VAL A 407 -5.30 22.34 -13.95
CA VAL A 407 -4.02 22.42 -13.24
C VAL A 407 -4.17 23.42 -12.10
N TYR A 408 -3.76 23.00 -10.94
CA TYR A 408 -3.76 23.79 -9.71
C TYR A 408 -2.34 23.88 -9.16
N ARG A 409 -2.10 24.85 -8.31
CA ARG A 409 -0.84 24.99 -7.58
C ARG A 409 -1.05 24.86 -6.10
N VAL A 410 -0.22 24.04 -5.47
CA VAL A 410 -0.17 23.89 -4.02
C VAL A 410 0.85 24.86 -3.46
N TYR A 411 0.49 25.56 -2.40
CA TYR A 411 1.36 26.49 -1.68
C TYR A 411 1.40 26.18 -0.19
N LEU A 412 2.53 26.54 0.42
CA LEU A 412 2.61 26.85 1.84
C LEU A 412 2.23 28.31 2.04
N SER A 413 1.34 28.61 2.97
CA SER A 413 0.86 29.95 3.33
C SER A 413 1.08 30.24 4.80
N ASP A 414 1.08 31.53 5.15
CA ASP A 414 1.23 31.97 6.55
C ASP A 414 -0.08 31.83 7.34
N SER A 415 -1.22 31.68 6.67
CA SER A 415 -2.54 31.59 7.29
C SER A 415 -3.43 30.58 6.56
N ASP A 416 -4.36 29.94 7.29
CA ASP A 416 -5.43 29.09 6.74
C ASP A 416 -6.66 29.90 6.27
N ARG A 417 -6.62 31.26 6.38
CA ARG A 417 -7.69 32.20 6.02
C ARG A 417 -7.13 33.43 5.36
N PRO A 418 -7.93 34.12 4.55
CA PRO A 418 -7.55 35.43 4.02
C PRO A 418 -7.28 36.46 5.12
N PRO A 419 -6.25 37.29 4.98
CA PRO A 419 -5.21 37.21 3.98
C PRO A 419 -4.24 36.05 4.26
N PHE A 420 -3.93 35.25 3.19
CA PHE A 420 -3.12 34.04 3.34
C PHE A 420 -1.62 34.32 3.61
N GLY A 421 -1.19 35.56 3.50
CA GLY A 421 0.20 35.97 3.70
C GLY A 421 1.13 35.55 2.56
N ASN A 422 2.38 35.20 2.88
CA ASN A 422 3.34 34.77 1.88
C ASN A 422 2.98 33.40 1.36
N LEU A 423 3.07 33.24 0.03
CA LEU A 423 2.80 31.98 -0.66
C LEU A 423 4.11 31.41 -1.21
N GLU A 424 4.48 30.23 -0.71
CA GLU A 424 5.63 29.48 -1.17
C GLU A 424 5.16 28.29 -2.02
N PRO A 425 5.51 28.23 -3.32
CA PRO A 425 5.03 27.17 -4.22
C PRO A 425 5.64 25.82 -3.82
N LEU A 426 4.80 24.79 -3.72
CA LEU A 426 5.20 23.46 -3.29
C LEU A 426 5.09 22.42 -4.42
N ALA A 427 3.95 22.37 -5.11
CA ALA A 427 3.69 21.37 -6.15
C ALA A 427 2.65 21.87 -7.16
N LEU A 428 2.58 21.19 -8.31
CA LEU A 428 1.46 21.27 -9.24
C LEU A 428 0.56 20.06 -9.05
N LEU A 429 -0.74 20.29 -8.98
CA LEU A 429 -1.77 19.25 -8.94
C LEU A 429 -2.52 19.27 -10.28
N LYS A 430 -2.50 18.14 -11.00
CA LYS A 430 -3.26 17.95 -12.23
C LYS A 430 -4.45 17.03 -11.94
N THR A 431 -5.62 17.42 -12.42
CA THR A 431 -6.83 16.61 -12.24
C THR A 431 -7.12 15.75 -13.47
N ASN A 432 -7.71 14.60 -13.23
CA ASN A 432 -8.22 13.66 -14.22
C ASN A 432 -9.59 14.09 -14.78
N LEU A 433 -10.26 13.19 -15.49
CA LEU A 433 -11.60 13.41 -16.06
C LEU A 433 -12.68 13.64 -15.00
N ASP A 434 -12.48 13.14 -13.79
CA ASP A 434 -13.43 13.23 -12.66
C ASP A 434 -13.12 14.39 -11.71
N GLY A 435 -12.17 15.28 -12.06
CA GLY A 435 -11.78 16.38 -11.21
C GLY A 435 -11.00 15.95 -9.96
N ALA A 436 -10.36 14.79 -10.00
CA ALA A 436 -9.51 14.29 -8.91
C ALA A 436 -8.05 14.23 -9.35
N GLY A 437 -7.12 14.38 -8.40
CA GLY A 437 -5.69 14.29 -8.68
C GLY A 437 -4.87 13.94 -7.45
N ILE A 438 -3.68 13.40 -7.68
CA ILE A 438 -2.67 13.13 -6.67
C ILE A 438 -1.40 13.87 -7.05
N THR A 439 -0.74 14.48 -6.07
CA THR A 439 0.58 15.08 -6.25
C THR A 439 1.46 14.84 -5.04
N GLN A 440 2.76 14.85 -5.25
CA GLN A 440 3.77 14.71 -4.21
C GLN A 440 4.79 15.84 -4.31
N SER A 441 5.40 16.16 -3.18
CA SER A 441 6.55 17.05 -3.10
C SER A 441 7.47 16.66 -1.95
N VAL A 442 8.71 17.06 -2.03
CA VAL A 442 9.73 16.83 -1.01
C VAL A 442 10.32 18.15 -0.58
N GLY A 443 10.45 18.35 0.73
CA GLY A 443 11.02 19.57 1.27
C GLY A 443 11.04 19.59 2.79
N PRO A 444 11.49 20.70 3.41
CA PRO A 444 11.48 20.88 4.85
C PRO A 444 10.07 21.26 5.33
N LEU A 445 9.15 20.30 5.42
CA LEU A 445 7.73 20.51 5.65
C LEU A 445 7.30 20.44 7.12
N LYS A 446 8.24 20.34 8.06
CA LYS A 446 7.97 20.25 9.51
C LYS A 446 7.13 21.42 10.06
N ALA A 447 7.17 22.58 9.41
CA ALA A 447 6.35 23.74 9.75
C ALA A 447 4.84 23.48 9.62
N LEU A 448 4.40 22.48 8.85
CA LEU A 448 3.01 22.04 8.75
C LEU A 448 2.53 21.27 9.99
N ALA A 449 3.45 20.65 10.73
CA ALA A 449 3.13 19.80 11.88
C ALA A 449 2.63 20.60 13.11
N GLY A 450 2.81 21.91 13.14
CA GLY A 450 2.55 22.71 14.35
C GLY A 450 3.59 22.40 15.45
N ASN A 451 3.39 22.92 16.67
CA ASN A 451 4.36 22.91 17.78
C ASN A 451 4.70 21.54 18.39
N ALA A 452 4.41 20.42 17.77
CA ALA A 452 4.83 19.13 18.27
C ALA A 452 6.35 18.97 18.06
N GLY A 453 7.15 19.51 18.98
CA GLY A 453 8.60 19.35 19.02
C GLY A 453 9.44 20.49 18.45
N ALA A 454 8.86 21.64 18.08
CA ALA A 454 9.63 22.81 17.68
C ALA A 454 10.30 23.45 18.90
N ALA A 455 11.64 23.51 18.90
CA ALA A 455 12.38 24.32 19.86
C ALA A 455 11.91 25.79 19.79
N ALA A 456 11.82 26.44 20.95
CA ALA A 456 11.48 27.86 21.03
C ALA A 456 12.41 28.67 20.10
N GLY A 457 11.85 29.25 19.04
CA GLY A 457 12.59 30.04 18.04
C GLY A 457 12.48 29.55 16.59
N SER A 458 11.82 28.43 16.31
CA SER A 458 11.64 27.95 14.94
C SER A 458 10.41 28.57 14.26
N SER A 459 10.50 28.74 12.96
CA SER A 459 9.59 29.33 11.99
C SER A 459 8.09 29.22 12.33
N SER A 460 7.35 30.27 12.04
CA SER A 460 5.89 30.35 12.12
C SER A 460 5.25 29.12 11.45
N ARG A 461 4.20 28.59 12.10
CA ARG A 461 3.36 27.54 11.52
C ARG A 461 2.94 27.91 10.11
N ARG A 462 3.03 26.96 9.19
CA ARG A 462 2.58 27.12 7.80
C ARG A 462 1.32 26.29 7.57
N PHE A 463 0.57 26.64 6.55
CA PHE A 463 -0.68 25.97 6.16
C PHE A 463 -0.64 25.60 4.69
N LEU A 464 -1.41 24.60 4.31
CA LEU A 464 -1.59 24.22 2.91
C LEU A 464 -2.80 24.96 2.32
N ILE A 465 -2.60 25.51 1.13
CA ILE A 465 -3.67 25.99 0.27
C ILE A 465 -3.45 25.50 -1.17
N ILE A 466 -4.54 25.39 -1.92
CA ILE A 466 -4.50 25.05 -3.34
C ILE A 466 -5.22 26.17 -4.11
N THR A 467 -4.58 26.68 -5.15
CA THR A 467 -5.09 27.78 -5.97
C THR A 467 -5.23 27.36 -7.42
N ASP A 468 -5.97 28.14 -8.21
CA ASP A 468 -5.83 28.08 -9.66
C ASP A 468 -4.38 28.36 -10.08
N VAL A 469 -3.88 27.65 -11.09
CA VAL A 469 -2.47 27.79 -11.52
C VAL A 469 -2.18 29.16 -12.13
N ASN A 470 -3.18 29.78 -12.77
CA ASN A 470 -3.05 31.07 -13.45
C ASN A 470 -3.40 32.26 -12.55
N ASP A 471 -4.14 32.02 -11.46
CA ASP A 471 -4.55 33.05 -10.50
C ASP A 471 -4.31 32.59 -9.06
N PRO A 472 -3.15 32.90 -8.47
CA PRO A 472 -2.85 32.55 -7.08
C PRO A 472 -3.80 33.19 -6.05
N SER A 473 -4.56 34.23 -6.40
CA SER A 473 -5.55 34.82 -5.52
C SER A 473 -6.84 33.99 -5.41
N LEU A 474 -7.10 33.16 -6.41
CA LEU A 474 -8.24 32.24 -6.43
C LEU A 474 -7.90 30.95 -5.67
N VAL A 475 -8.03 30.98 -4.35
CA VAL A 475 -7.87 29.81 -3.49
C VAL A 475 -9.09 28.92 -3.60
N VAL A 476 -8.91 27.68 -4.03
CA VAL A 476 -9.99 26.69 -4.19
C VAL A 476 -10.08 25.76 -2.99
N LEU A 477 -8.94 25.39 -2.39
CA LEU A 477 -8.89 24.58 -1.16
C LEU A 477 -7.99 25.22 -0.12
N ARG A 478 -8.36 25.12 1.13
CA ARG A 478 -7.57 25.58 2.28
C ARG A 478 -7.54 24.53 3.38
N GLN A 479 -6.48 24.49 4.14
CA GLN A 479 -6.35 23.58 5.28
C GLN A 479 -7.46 23.85 6.30
N ALA A 480 -8.14 22.78 6.73
CA ALA A 480 -9.14 22.84 7.78
C ALA A 480 -8.47 23.06 9.15
N ASN A 481 -9.13 23.83 10.04
CA ASN A 481 -8.63 24.03 11.40
C ASN A 481 -8.68 22.74 12.21
N LEU A 482 -7.57 22.35 12.83
CA LEU A 482 -7.44 21.17 13.71
C LEU A 482 -8.32 21.21 14.98
N ARG A 483 -9.14 22.27 15.20
CA ARG A 483 -9.96 22.38 16.41
C ARG A 483 -11.21 21.51 16.43
N ALA A 484 -11.53 20.75 15.37
CA ALA A 484 -12.81 20.03 15.26
C ALA A 484 -12.71 18.49 15.31
N HIS A 485 -11.53 17.88 15.36
CA HIS A 485 -11.45 16.40 15.26
C HIS A 485 -10.67 15.68 16.38
N ASN A 486 -10.42 16.33 17.51
CA ASN A 486 -9.83 15.65 18.66
C ASN A 486 -10.87 15.05 19.62
N SER A 487 -12.02 14.58 19.14
CA SER A 487 -12.93 13.74 19.93
C SER A 487 -14.07 13.16 19.09
N ALA A 488 -13.74 12.41 18.05
CA ALA A 488 -14.62 11.34 17.61
C ALA A 488 -13.95 10.02 17.94
N SER A 489 -13.76 9.75 19.23
CA SER A 489 -13.77 8.40 19.72
C SER A 489 -15.12 7.81 19.28
N PHE A 490 -15.09 6.77 18.50
CA PHE A 490 -16.24 5.89 18.32
C PHE A 490 -16.57 5.25 19.68
N THR A 491 -17.37 5.95 20.47
CA THR A 491 -18.07 5.39 21.59
C THR A 491 -19.56 5.59 21.34
N ASP A 492 -20.18 4.45 21.03
CA ASP A 492 -21.55 4.11 21.36
C ASP A 492 -22.67 5.12 21.10
N CYS A 493 -23.32 4.95 19.95
CA CYS A 493 -24.74 5.28 19.81
C CYS A 493 -25.58 3.99 19.95
N THR A 494 -25.73 3.49 21.17
CA THR A 494 -26.81 2.56 21.53
C THR A 494 -27.38 2.97 22.87
N THR A 495 -28.31 3.93 22.83
CA THR A 495 -29.39 4.01 23.82
C THR A 495 -30.57 4.74 23.20
N GLN A 496 -31.43 3.98 22.54
CA GLN A 496 -32.83 4.38 22.41
C GLN A 496 -33.51 4.14 23.75
N ARG A 497 -34.22 5.16 24.18
CA ARG A 497 -35.03 5.26 25.37
C ARG A 497 -36.05 4.11 25.46
N PHE A 498 -36.10 3.47 26.62
CA PHE A 498 -37.35 2.94 27.16
C PHE A 498 -37.64 3.64 28.50
N SER A 499 -38.87 4.06 28.60
CA SER A 499 -39.47 4.83 29.66
C SER A 499 -39.61 4.04 30.96
N SER A 500 -39.49 4.80 32.05
CA SER A 500 -40.14 4.65 33.36
C SER A 500 -40.05 3.29 34.10
N GLU A 501 -39.26 3.29 35.15
CA GLU A 501 -39.81 3.04 36.49
C GLU A 501 -38.76 3.33 37.59
N GLN A 502 -39.24 3.95 38.64
CA GLN A 502 -38.50 4.40 39.80
C GLN A 502 -37.97 3.22 40.63
N HIS A 503 -36.68 3.22 40.97
CA HIS A 503 -36.23 2.71 42.28
C HIS A 503 -35.05 3.56 42.79
N ARG A 504 -35.30 4.16 43.96
CA ARG A 504 -34.31 4.78 44.84
C ARG A 504 -33.26 3.73 45.24
N CYS A 505 -31.98 4.08 45.11
CA CYS A 505 -30.94 3.49 45.92
C CYS A 505 -30.11 4.57 46.58
N ASP A 506 -29.95 4.34 47.87
CA ASP A 506 -29.42 5.19 48.90
C ASP A 506 -27.91 5.40 48.80
N ARG A 507 -27.46 6.56 49.27
CA ARG A 507 -26.05 6.88 49.47
C ARG A 507 -25.56 6.24 50.76
N SER A 508 -24.48 5.48 50.69
CA SER A 508 -23.45 5.47 51.76
C SER A 508 -22.21 4.68 51.34
N ASP A 509 -21.07 5.32 51.63
CA ASP A 509 -19.77 4.75 51.96
C ASP A 509 -18.91 4.04 50.89
N TYR A 510 -17.91 4.79 50.34
CA TYR A 510 -16.55 4.26 50.25
C TYR A 510 -15.53 5.39 50.47
N ARG A 511 -14.87 5.34 51.65
CA ARG A 511 -13.69 6.16 51.99
C ARG A 511 -12.45 5.67 51.26
N CYS A 512 -11.74 6.57 50.61
CA CYS A 512 -10.37 6.38 50.17
C CYS A 512 -9.43 6.33 51.37
N ASN A 513 -8.73 5.21 51.52
CA ASN A 513 -7.64 5.08 52.48
C ASN A 513 -6.33 5.44 51.79
N ARG A 514 -5.76 6.61 52.14
CA ARG A 514 -4.37 6.98 51.84
C ARG A 514 -3.52 6.40 52.95
N ASN A 515 -2.57 5.53 52.61
CA ASN A 515 -1.29 5.33 53.32
C ASN A 515 -0.58 4.10 52.76
N GLN A 516 0.42 4.33 51.90
CA GLN A 516 1.64 3.54 51.84
C GLN A 516 2.80 4.39 51.33
N PRO A 517 4.03 4.25 51.92
CA PRO A 517 5.17 5.14 51.70
C PRO A 517 6.02 4.76 50.47
N PRO A 518 6.89 5.67 50.00
CA PRO A 518 7.65 5.47 48.76
C PRO A 518 8.87 4.57 48.97
N TYR A 519 9.05 3.62 48.08
CA TYR A 519 10.26 2.82 47.94
C TYR A 519 11.41 3.67 47.40
N ARG A 520 12.47 3.84 48.23
CA ARG A 520 13.79 4.36 47.82
C ARG A 520 14.50 3.32 46.95
N ARG A 521 14.84 3.67 45.74
CA ARG A 521 15.88 2.97 44.97
C ARG A 521 17.20 3.71 45.14
N SER A 522 18.16 3.02 45.71
CA SER A 522 19.55 3.40 45.82
C SER A 522 20.24 3.39 44.47
N PHE A 523 20.83 4.54 44.11
CA PHE A 523 21.80 4.66 43.03
C PHE A 523 23.13 4.12 43.46
N VAL A 524 23.65 3.12 42.75
CA VAL A 524 25.08 2.75 42.79
C VAL A 524 25.77 3.46 41.64
N ARG A 525 26.66 4.37 41.97
CA ARG A 525 27.62 4.98 41.05
C ARG A 525 28.75 3.99 40.80
N SER A 526 29.03 3.67 39.54
CA SER A 526 30.32 3.15 39.09
C SER A 526 30.95 4.17 38.16
N SER A 527 32.17 4.59 38.52
CA SER A 527 33.00 5.58 37.83
C SER A 527 33.94 4.89 36.78
N PRO A 528 34.83 5.62 36.11
CA PRO A 528 34.91 5.65 34.65
C PRO A 528 36.03 4.78 34.07
N PHE A 529 35.90 4.37 32.84
CA PHE A 529 36.95 3.69 32.08
C PHE A 529 37.87 4.71 31.39
N ASP A 530 39.17 4.49 31.55
CA ASP A 530 40.29 5.16 30.91
C ASP A 530 40.38 4.77 29.40
N PRO A 531 40.95 5.65 28.56
CA PRO A 531 41.08 5.38 27.12
C PRO A 531 42.38 4.61 26.80
N ILE A 532 42.24 3.56 26.02
CA ILE A 532 43.35 2.78 25.44
C ILE A 532 43.92 3.53 24.24
N ARG A 533 45.24 3.81 24.27
CA ARG A 533 46.06 4.32 23.16
C ARG A 533 46.24 3.25 22.08
N PRO A 534 46.30 3.61 20.79
CA PRO A 534 46.72 2.70 19.73
C PRO A 534 48.26 2.68 19.59
N PRO A 535 48.84 1.57 19.11
CA PRO A 535 50.27 1.46 18.88
C PRO A 535 50.72 2.13 17.59
N ASN A 536 51.84 2.79 17.70
CA ASN A 536 52.61 3.46 16.67
C ASN A 536 53.36 2.45 15.80
N THR A 537 53.22 2.44 14.49
CA THR A 537 54.27 1.97 13.58
C THR A 537 54.29 2.89 12.36
N GLY A 538 55.40 3.61 12.27
CA GLY A 538 55.73 4.45 11.13
C GLY A 538 56.24 3.65 9.96
N THR A 539 56.08 4.21 8.79
CA THR A 539 57.07 4.36 7.71
C THR A 539 56.56 5.30 6.63
N SER A 540 57.39 6.22 6.23
CA SER A 540 57.24 7.30 5.26
C SER A 540 57.61 6.83 3.83
N PRO A 541 57.65 7.71 2.81
CA PRO A 541 56.70 7.78 1.71
C PRO A 541 57.33 7.44 0.34
N ALA A 542 56.52 7.14 -0.64
CA ALA A 542 56.95 7.06 -2.05
C ALA A 542 56.09 7.98 -2.92
N SER A 543 56.83 8.81 -3.64
CA SER A 543 56.42 9.81 -4.60
C SER A 543 55.63 9.28 -5.80
N CYS A 544 54.56 9.96 -6.17
CA CYS A 544 53.94 9.83 -7.49
C CYS A 544 54.27 11.04 -8.36
N GLN A 545 54.97 10.75 -9.44
CA GLN A 545 55.19 11.67 -10.57
C GLN A 545 53.97 11.69 -11.48
N GLY A 546 53.66 12.89 -12.01
CA GLY A 546 52.54 13.17 -12.86
C GLY A 546 52.68 12.65 -14.30
N LEU A 547 51.56 12.45 -14.94
CA LEU A 547 51.40 12.35 -16.38
C LEU A 547 50.38 13.38 -16.85
N ARG A 548 50.84 14.23 -17.80
CA ARG A 548 50.04 15.24 -18.50
C ARG A 548 49.21 14.61 -19.62
N PRO A 549 48.11 15.22 -20.07
CA PRO A 549 47.33 14.74 -21.18
C PRO A 549 47.83 15.30 -22.51
N ALA A 550 47.66 14.56 -23.61
CA ALA A 550 47.87 14.96 -24.97
C ALA A 550 46.52 15.23 -25.70
N PRO A 551 46.53 16.04 -26.80
CA PRO A 551 45.37 16.78 -27.25
C PRO A 551 44.54 16.10 -28.35
N GLY A 552 43.38 16.69 -28.58
CA GLY A 552 42.25 16.25 -29.35
C GLY A 552 42.42 15.97 -30.84
N ASN A 553 41.37 15.40 -31.38
CA ASN A 553 40.97 15.61 -32.77
C ASN A 553 39.45 15.58 -32.94
N SER A 554 38.97 16.62 -33.57
CA SER A 554 37.63 16.86 -34.09
C SER A 554 37.37 16.10 -35.37
N THR A 555 36.10 15.69 -35.60
CA THR A 555 35.31 15.77 -36.88
C THR A 555 34.03 14.98 -36.62
N SER A 556 32.88 15.59 -36.63
CA SER A 556 31.90 16.05 -37.62
C SER A 556 31.05 14.92 -38.24
N SER A 557 29.73 15.12 -38.12
CA SER A 557 28.61 14.80 -39.02
C SER A 557 28.14 13.34 -39.15
N MET A 558 27.04 13.01 -38.67
CA MET A 558 25.66 12.98 -39.21
C MET A 558 24.70 12.53 -38.13
#